data_127a326ace4bc436bba35a9f61842df7
#
_entry.id   127a326ace4bc436bba35a9f61842df7
#
_cell.length_a   1.000
_cell.length_b   1.000
_cell.length_c   1.000
_cell.angle_alpha   90.00
_cell.angle_beta   90.00
_cell.angle_gamma   90.00
#
_symmetry.space_group_name_H-M   'P 1'
#
loop_
_entity.id
_entity.type
_entity.pdbx_description
1 polymer ?
#
loop_
_entity_poly.entity_id
_entity_poly.type
_entity_poly.pdbx_seq_one_letter_code
_entity_poly.pdbx_strand_id
1 'polypeptide(L)'
;PHDGSAIPHDLAARMTPEARRAPDTDWHVSRLYDFARALGASVLAPRHSRYVVDLNRPPDDASLYPGQNTTGLCPAVRFDGGPVYLDGGAPSPDEVATRVDRYWRPYHGALRDELARLRAAHGRVTLWEGHSIKGSDLPFLFPGRLPDLNLGTAGGMSCSPALQQRLEAVLAGQSRYDWVANGRFKGGYITRHYGDPANGIDAVQLEISQRIYMDETTFAYDEAVAGQAQGVLRTLLLAALQ
;
A
#
# COMPACT_ATOMS: atom_id res chain seq x y z
N PRO A 1 3.10 -1.59 -2.42
CA PRO A 1 4.34 -0.78 -2.65
C PRO A 1 5.18 -0.53 -1.39
N HIS A 2 4.78 -1.08 -0.20
CA HIS A 2 5.46 -0.80 1.07
C HIS A 2 5.92 -2.06 1.83
N ASP A 3 5.92 -3.22 1.21
CA ASP A 3 6.39 -4.49 1.80
C ASP A 3 7.93 -4.58 1.87
N GLY A 4 8.65 -3.71 1.18
CA GLY A 4 10.11 -3.66 1.21
C GLY A 4 10.64 -3.13 2.53
N SER A 5 11.71 -3.77 3.04
CA SER A 5 12.34 -3.40 4.32
C SER A 5 13.82 -3.00 4.20
N ALA A 6 14.43 -3.14 3.02
CA ALA A 6 15.83 -2.79 2.85
C ALA A 6 16.07 -1.28 2.97
N ILE A 7 17.02 -0.90 3.81
CA ILE A 7 17.44 0.50 4.01
C ILE A 7 18.94 0.55 3.69
N PRO A 8 19.39 1.44 2.77
CA PRO A 8 20.82 1.65 2.50
C PRO A 8 21.59 2.02 3.78
N HIS A 9 22.81 1.53 3.91
CA HIS A 9 23.59 1.67 5.13
C HIS A 9 23.85 3.14 5.52
N ASP A 10 24.17 3.98 4.56
CA ASP A 10 24.38 5.42 4.72
C ASP A 10 23.11 6.15 5.23
N LEU A 11 21.96 5.70 4.78
CA LEU A 11 20.68 6.21 5.26
C LEU A 11 20.40 5.70 6.68
N ALA A 12 20.54 4.40 6.92
CA ALA A 12 20.33 3.79 8.23
C ALA A 12 21.18 4.44 9.33
N ALA A 13 22.40 4.86 9.00
CA ALA A 13 23.31 5.53 9.95
C ALA A 13 22.74 6.87 10.48
N ARG A 14 21.84 7.51 9.74
CA ARG A 14 21.19 8.79 10.09
C ARG A 14 19.80 8.63 10.70
N MET A 15 19.29 7.40 10.78
CA MET A 15 17.95 7.11 11.29
C MET A 15 17.96 6.81 12.79
N THR A 16 16.84 7.09 13.44
CA THR A 16 16.61 6.68 14.83
C THR A 16 16.60 5.15 14.96
N PRO A 17 16.95 4.58 16.13
CA PRO A 17 16.89 3.14 16.35
C PRO A 17 15.52 2.54 16.04
N GLU A 18 14.44 3.25 16.39
CA GLU A 18 13.06 2.85 16.14
C GLU A 18 12.76 2.80 14.64
N ALA A 19 13.15 3.83 13.89
CA ALA A 19 12.93 3.90 12.45
C ALA A 19 13.70 2.82 11.68
N ARG A 20 14.89 2.42 12.15
CA ARG A 20 15.67 1.31 11.55
C ARG A 20 14.92 -0.03 11.59
N ARG A 21 13.99 -0.21 12.51
CA ARG A 21 13.12 -1.40 12.58
C ARG A 21 12.02 -1.38 11.50
N ALA A 22 11.90 -0.28 10.77
CA ALA A 22 10.89 -0.05 9.73
C ALA A 22 9.44 -0.37 10.18
N PRO A 23 8.96 0.20 11.32
CA PRO A 23 7.67 -0.17 11.90
C PRO A 23 6.47 0.11 10.98
N ASP A 24 6.61 1.03 10.03
CA ASP A 24 5.56 1.44 9.10
C ASP A 24 5.56 0.61 7.79
N THR A 25 6.25 -0.52 7.78
CA THR A 25 6.27 -1.46 6.64
C THR A 25 4.95 -2.22 6.58
N ASP A 26 4.47 -2.46 5.37
CA ASP A 26 3.35 -3.38 5.09
C ASP A 26 3.87 -4.83 5.24
N TRP A 27 4.26 -5.21 6.46
CA TRP A 27 4.94 -6.45 6.77
C TRP A 27 4.22 -7.67 6.21
N HIS A 28 4.96 -8.57 5.55
CA HIS A 28 4.47 -9.87 5.06
C HIS A 28 3.37 -9.81 4.00
N VAL A 29 3.04 -8.65 3.43
CA VAL A 29 1.98 -8.54 2.42
C VAL A 29 2.29 -9.41 1.20
N SER A 30 3.54 -9.46 0.72
CA SER A 30 3.92 -10.38 -0.37
C SER A 30 3.68 -11.85 -0.02
N ARG A 31 3.89 -12.26 1.23
CA ARG A 31 3.58 -13.60 1.72
C ARG A 31 2.09 -13.84 1.83
N LEU A 32 1.35 -12.85 2.33
CA LEU A 32 -0.10 -12.93 2.47
C LEU A 32 -0.80 -13.09 1.11
N TYR A 33 -0.23 -12.51 0.04
CA TYR A 33 -0.72 -12.60 -1.33
C TYR A 33 0.04 -13.60 -2.21
N ASP A 34 0.76 -14.57 -1.65
CA ASP A 34 1.58 -15.54 -2.40
C ASP A 34 0.77 -16.33 -3.44
N PHE A 35 -0.51 -16.59 -3.12
CA PHE A 35 -1.46 -17.28 -4.00
C PHE A 35 -1.81 -16.50 -5.29
N ALA A 36 -1.55 -15.19 -5.36
CA ALA A 36 -1.92 -14.35 -6.50
C ALA A 36 -1.23 -14.81 -7.81
N ARG A 37 0.02 -15.29 -7.71
CA ARG A 37 0.75 -15.84 -8.87
C ARG A 37 0.07 -17.06 -9.45
N ALA A 38 -0.51 -17.92 -8.62
CA ALA A 38 -1.26 -19.10 -9.07
C ALA A 38 -2.59 -18.72 -9.73
N LEU A 39 -3.09 -17.51 -9.54
CA LEU A 39 -4.23 -16.94 -10.25
C LEU A 39 -3.83 -16.26 -11.57
N GLY A 40 -2.55 -16.30 -11.96
CA GLY A 40 -2.04 -15.67 -13.18
C GLY A 40 -1.69 -14.19 -13.03
N ALA A 41 -1.71 -13.63 -11.82
CA ALA A 41 -1.39 -12.23 -11.61
C ALA A 41 0.12 -11.95 -11.75
N SER A 42 0.46 -10.84 -12.40
CA SER A 42 1.78 -10.23 -12.27
C SER A 42 1.93 -9.61 -10.89
N VAL A 43 3.09 -9.79 -10.26
CA VAL A 43 3.34 -9.28 -8.91
C VAL A 43 4.57 -8.38 -8.93
N LEU A 44 4.39 -7.12 -8.55
CA LEU A 44 5.45 -6.14 -8.37
C LEU A 44 5.56 -5.80 -6.88
N ALA A 45 6.70 -6.15 -6.27
CA ALA A 45 6.99 -5.83 -4.88
C ALA A 45 8.26 -4.97 -4.77
N PRO A 46 8.30 -3.94 -3.89
CA PRO A 46 9.48 -3.14 -3.68
C PRO A 46 10.51 -3.90 -2.86
N ARG A 47 11.79 -3.56 -3.06
CA ARG A 47 12.87 -4.05 -2.22
C ARG A 47 13.11 -3.15 -1.00
N HIS A 48 12.98 -1.84 -1.21
CA HIS A 48 13.37 -0.84 -0.24
C HIS A 48 12.19 -0.39 0.62
N SER A 49 12.51 -0.04 1.87
CA SER A 49 11.56 0.54 2.82
C SER A 49 10.98 1.85 2.29
N ARG A 50 9.72 2.14 2.64
CA ARG A 50 9.08 3.43 2.40
C ARG A 50 9.85 4.62 3.00
N TYR A 51 10.71 4.39 3.98
CA TYR A 51 11.59 5.44 4.53
C TYR A 51 12.72 5.85 3.59
N VAL A 52 13.02 5.04 2.57
CA VAL A 52 13.94 5.44 1.50
C VAL A 52 13.24 6.40 0.55
N VAL A 53 12.08 5.99 0.04
CA VAL A 53 11.13 6.80 -0.73
C VAL A 53 9.78 6.10 -0.69
N ASP A 54 8.70 6.84 -0.43
CA ASP A 54 7.35 6.31 -0.45
C ASP A 54 6.85 6.22 -1.90
N LEU A 55 6.75 5.00 -2.40
CA LEU A 55 6.33 4.71 -3.78
C LEU A 55 4.85 5.02 -4.03
N ASN A 56 4.06 5.24 -2.97
CA ASN A 56 2.65 5.63 -3.08
C ASN A 56 2.42 7.13 -2.80
N ARG A 57 3.46 7.95 -3.08
CA ARG A 57 3.41 9.41 -3.09
C ARG A 57 3.82 9.94 -4.47
N PRO A 58 3.28 11.09 -4.90
CA PRO A 58 3.73 11.72 -6.13
C PRO A 58 5.19 12.21 -5.99
N PRO A 59 5.96 12.24 -7.10
CA PRO A 59 7.39 12.56 -7.05
C PRO A 59 7.69 14.02 -6.72
N ASP A 60 6.69 14.91 -6.75
CA ASP A 60 6.74 16.31 -6.32
C ASP A 60 6.28 16.52 -4.88
N ASP A 61 5.99 15.44 -4.16
CA ASP A 61 5.49 15.42 -2.79
C ASP A 61 4.16 16.19 -2.57
N ALA A 62 3.37 16.39 -3.62
CA ALA A 62 2.06 17.04 -3.50
C ALA A 62 1.12 16.23 -2.58
N SER A 63 0.44 16.92 -1.66
CA SER A 63 -0.47 16.26 -0.72
C SER A 63 -1.69 15.67 -1.42
N LEU A 64 -1.92 14.37 -1.21
CA LEU A 64 -3.14 13.68 -1.69
C LEU A 64 -4.35 13.89 -0.77
N TYR A 65 -4.13 14.35 0.45
CA TYR A 65 -5.15 14.52 1.48
C TYR A 65 -4.96 15.86 2.21
N PRO A 66 -5.26 17.00 1.57
CA PRO A 66 -5.13 18.31 2.21
C PRO A 66 -5.91 18.38 3.53
N GLY A 67 -5.29 18.91 4.59
CA GLY A 67 -5.89 19.02 5.92
C GLY A 67 -5.84 17.74 6.78
N GLN A 68 -5.21 16.67 6.31
CA GLN A 68 -4.98 15.46 7.09
C GLN A 68 -3.49 15.23 7.32
N ASN A 69 -3.15 14.64 8.48
CA ASN A 69 -1.78 14.19 8.71
C ASN A 69 -1.44 13.02 7.77
N THR A 70 -0.35 13.18 7.05
CA THR A 70 0.21 12.16 6.16
C THR A 70 1.73 12.21 6.22
N THR A 71 2.38 11.13 5.86
CA THR A 71 3.83 11.14 5.62
C THR A 71 4.13 11.65 4.22
N GLY A 72 5.28 12.31 4.04
CA GLY A 72 5.74 12.79 2.74
C GLY A 72 6.39 11.70 1.88
N LEU A 73 6.90 12.12 0.70
CA LEU A 73 7.60 11.26 -0.26
C LEU A 73 8.85 10.60 0.33
N CYS A 74 9.63 11.34 1.13
CA CYS A 74 10.72 10.80 1.96
C CYS A 74 10.35 11.05 3.43
N PRO A 75 9.64 10.10 4.10
CA PRO A 75 9.07 10.34 5.42
C PRO A 75 10.09 10.83 6.46
N ALA A 76 9.79 11.94 7.11
CA ALA A 76 10.57 12.46 8.24
C ALA A 76 9.97 12.05 9.59
N VAL A 77 8.70 11.65 9.61
CA VAL A 77 7.98 11.15 10.78
C VAL A 77 7.41 9.77 10.52
N ARG A 78 7.38 8.95 11.57
CA ARG A 78 6.74 7.62 11.58
C ARG A 78 5.22 7.76 11.76
N PHE A 79 4.49 6.69 11.56
CA PHE A 79 3.04 6.65 11.77
C PHE A 79 2.61 6.90 13.22
N ASP A 80 3.49 6.66 14.19
CA ASP A 80 3.28 6.99 15.60
C ASP A 80 3.59 8.47 15.94
N GLY A 81 4.05 9.27 14.95
CA GLY A 81 4.45 10.66 15.11
C GLY A 81 5.91 10.86 15.54
N GLY A 82 6.66 9.81 15.81
CA GLY A 82 8.08 9.88 16.17
C GLY A 82 8.98 10.20 14.96
N PRO A 83 10.20 10.73 15.18
CA PRO A 83 11.11 11.10 14.10
C PRO A 83 11.69 9.86 13.41
N VAL A 84 11.83 9.94 12.08
CA VAL A 84 12.57 8.93 11.30
C VAL A 84 14.08 9.15 11.42
N TYR A 85 14.53 10.39 11.42
CA TYR A 85 15.95 10.75 11.40
C TYR A 85 16.42 11.29 12.77
N LEU A 86 17.71 11.10 13.02
CA LEU A 86 18.45 11.84 14.03
C LEU A 86 18.52 13.33 13.66
N ASP A 87 18.85 14.18 14.62
CA ASP A 87 18.96 15.63 14.38
C ASP A 87 19.93 15.92 13.21
N GLY A 88 19.45 16.70 12.25
CA GLY A 88 20.18 17.02 11.03
C GLY A 88 20.30 15.86 10.02
N GLY A 89 19.69 14.69 10.29
CA GLY A 89 19.77 13.51 9.44
C GLY A 89 18.75 13.46 8.29
N ALA A 90 17.79 14.38 8.25
CA ALA A 90 16.77 14.42 7.19
C ALA A 90 17.40 14.67 5.80
N PRO A 91 16.80 14.13 4.71
CA PRO A 91 17.35 14.32 3.36
C PRO A 91 17.23 15.78 2.90
N SER A 92 18.26 16.24 2.19
CA SER A 92 18.19 17.51 1.45
C SER A 92 17.30 17.37 0.20
N PRO A 93 16.84 18.49 -0.41
CA PRO A 93 16.11 18.43 -1.67
C PRO A 93 16.85 17.68 -2.80
N ASP A 94 18.15 17.84 -2.92
CA ASP A 94 18.98 17.14 -3.91
C ASP A 94 19.03 15.62 -3.63
N GLU A 95 19.08 15.24 -2.37
CA GLU A 95 19.01 13.83 -1.98
C GLU A 95 17.62 13.24 -2.27
N VAL A 96 16.54 13.97 -2.03
CA VAL A 96 15.18 13.56 -2.40
C VAL A 96 15.10 13.33 -3.91
N ALA A 97 15.58 14.27 -4.74
CA ALA A 97 15.63 14.09 -6.19
C ALA A 97 16.41 12.83 -6.61
N THR A 98 17.57 12.59 -5.99
CA THR A 98 18.38 11.39 -6.21
C THR A 98 17.61 10.11 -5.86
N ARG A 99 16.86 10.09 -4.74
CA ARG A 99 16.05 8.93 -4.34
C ARG A 99 14.87 8.69 -5.30
N VAL A 100 14.25 9.76 -5.81
CA VAL A 100 13.23 9.66 -6.85
C VAL A 100 13.79 8.99 -8.08
N ASP A 101 14.93 9.44 -8.59
CA ASP A 101 15.54 8.89 -9.80
C ASP A 101 16.00 7.44 -9.61
N ARG A 102 16.55 7.11 -8.45
CA ARG A 102 17.15 5.80 -8.18
C ARG A 102 16.14 4.72 -7.80
N TYR A 103 15.04 5.06 -7.12
CA TYR A 103 14.12 4.09 -6.53
C TYR A 103 12.69 4.26 -7.02
N TRP A 104 12.18 5.50 -7.09
CA TRP A 104 10.79 5.77 -7.44
C TRP A 104 10.55 5.56 -8.95
N ARG A 105 11.35 6.20 -9.81
CA ARG A 105 11.18 6.10 -11.27
C ARG A 105 11.30 4.68 -11.82
N PRO A 106 12.27 3.85 -11.41
CA PRO A 106 12.35 2.47 -11.88
C PRO A 106 11.13 1.63 -11.49
N TYR A 107 10.62 1.79 -10.25
CA TYR A 107 9.41 1.08 -9.82
C TYR A 107 8.20 1.49 -10.65
N HIS A 108 7.96 2.79 -10.80
CA HIS A 108 6.85 3.30 -11.58
C HIS A 108 6.99 3.04 -13.08
N GLY A 109 8.22 2.98 -13.58
CA GLY A 109 8.51 2.51 -14.94
C GLY A 109 8.05 1.07 -15.17
N ALA A 110 8.49 0.15 -14.28
CA ALA A 110 8.08 -1.24 -14.34
C ALA A 110 6.56 -1.43 -14.21
N LEU A 111 5.91 -0.69 -13.30
CA LEU A 111 4.46 -0.73 -13.12
C LEU A 111 3.71 -0.27 -14.39
N ARG A 112 4.10 0.87 -14.94
CA ARG A 112 3.51 1.41 -16.17
C ARG A 112 3.65 0.45 -17.34
N ASP A 113 4.85 -0.09 -17.54
CA ASP A 113 5.16 -0.96 -18.67
C ASP A 113 4.38 -2.29 -18.56
N GLU A 114 4.22 -2.82 -17.36
CA GLU A 114 3.42 -4.03 -17.13
C GLU A 114 1.92 -3.78 -17.31
N LEU A 115 1.38 -2.66 -16.83
CA LEU A 115 -0.01 -2.28 -17.10
C LEU A 115 -0.27 -2.12 -18.60
N ALA A 116 0.65 -1.48 -19.32
CA ALA A 116 0.55 -1.32 -20.79
C ALA A 116 0.57 -2.68 -21.50
N ARG A 117 1.47 -3.58 -21.10
CA ARG A 117 1.58 -4.94 -21.64
C ARG A 117 0.29 -5.75 -21.44
N LEU A 118 -0.23 -5.77 -20.21
CA LEU A 118 -1.44 -6.51 -19.88
C LEU A 118 -2.67 -5.93 -20.59
N ARG A 119 -2.80 -4.60 -20.62
CA ARG A 119 -3.88 -3.94 -21.35
C ARG A 119 -3.84 -4.24 -22.85
N ALA A 120 -2.66 -4.23 -23.46
CA ALA A 120 -2.51 -4.57 -24.88
C ALA A 120 -2.89 -6.03 -25.15
N ALA A 121 -2.58 -6.95 -24.24
CA ALA A 121 -2.88 -8.38 -24.39
C ALA A 121 -4.37 -8.70 -24.15
N HIS A 122 -5.04 -8.00 -23.24
CA HIS A 122 -6.37 -8.39 -22.74
C HIS A 122 -7.45 -7.33 -22.96
N GLY A 123 -7.12 -6.15 -23.48
CA GLY A 123 -8.05 -5.03 -23.64
C GLY A 123 -8.35 -4.26 -22.35
N ARG A 124 -8.19 -4.90 -21.21
CA ARG A 124 -8.38 -4.33 -19.86
C ARG A 124 -7.40 -4.94 -18.85
N VAL A 125 -7.16 -4.23 -17.76
CA VAL A 125 -6.31 -4.69 -16.67
C VAL A 125 -6.87 -4.16 -15.34
N THR A 126 -6.75 -4.96 -14.27
CA THR A 126 -7.02 -4.53 -12.91
C THR A 126 -5.70 -4.44 -12.14
N LEU A 127 -5.39 -3.23 -11.67
CA LEU A 127 -4.30 -2.99 -10.72
C LEU A 127 -4.84 -3.15 -9.30
N TRP A 128 -4.31 -4.14 -8.60
CA TRP A 128 -4.62 -4.39 -7.20
C TRP A 128 -3.46 -3.95 -6.31
N GLU A 129 -3.70 -2.97 -5.43
CA GLU A 129 -2.72 -2.54 -4.44
C GLU A 129 -3.03 -3.20 -3.10
N GLY A 130 -2.23 -4.19 -2.71
CA GLY A 130 -2.27 -4.78 -1.38
C GLY A 130 -1.44 -3.94 -0.41
N HIS A 131 -2.08 -3.42 0.63
CA HIS A 131 -1.46 -2.63 1.70
C HIS A 131 -1.81 -3.19 3.06
N SER A 132 -1.03 -2.83 4.06
CA SER A 132 -1.37 -3.10 5.44
C SER A 132 -0.84 -2.03 6.39
N ILE A 133 -1.53 -1.83 7.50
CA ILE A 133 -1.14 -0.88 8.53
C ILE A 133 -1.52 -1.42 9.91
N LYS A 134 -0.80 -1.00 10.94
CA LYS A 134 -1.21 -1.24 12.32
C LYS A 134 -2.64 -0.71 12.55
N GLY A 135 -3.52 -1.56 13.06
CA GLY A 135 -4.97 -1.29 13.09
C GLY A 135 -5.43 -0.35 14.20
N SER A 136 -4.56 0.06 15.13
CA SER A 136 -4.88 0.95 16.25
C SER A 136 -3.65 1.68 16.75
N ASP A 137 -3.86 2.62 17.69
CA ASP A 137 -2.78 3.33 18.39
C ASP A 137 -1.84 4.15 17.48
N LEU A 138 -2.41 4.74 16.42
CA LEU A 138 -1.72 5.64 15.51
C LEU A 138 -2.41 7.03 15.47
N PRO A 139 -2.48 7.76 16.61
CA PRO A 139 -3.24 9.01 16.70
C PRO A 139 -2.74 10.11 15.77
N PHE A 140 -1.48 10.04 15.31
CA PHE A 140 -0.96 10.94 14.30
C PHE A 140 -1.70 10.80 12.96
N LEU A 141 -2.09 9.57 12.57
CA LEU A 141 -2.75 9.32 11.29
C LEU A 141 -4.27 9.26 11.40
N PHE A 142 -4.80 8.62 12.46
CA PHE A 142 -6.23 8.45 12.69
C PHE A 142 -6.52 8.15 14.17
N PRO A 143 -7.69 8.56 14.67
CA PRO A 143 -8.12 8.22 16.03
C PRO A 143 -8.67 6.80 16.11
N GLY A 144 -8.44 6.12 17.21
CA GLY A 144 -9.05 4.83 17.56
C GLY A 144 -8.61 3.67 16.68
N ARG A 145 -9.53 2.75 16.41
CA ARG A 145 -9.30 1.52 15.66
C ARG A 145 -9.78 1.64 14.22
N LEU A 146 -8.99 1.17 13.27
CA LEU A 146 -9.41 1.01 11.87
C LEU A 146 -10.27 -0.25 11.69
N PRO A 147 -11.23 -0.23 10.73
CA PRO A 147 -11.80 -1.45 10.18
C PRO A 147 -10.72 -2.41 9.68
N ASP A 148 -11.02 -3.71 9.71
CA ASP A 148 -10.07 -4.75 9.30
C ASP A 148 -9.71 -4.66 7.81
N LEU A 149 -10.71 -4.32 6.98
CA LEU A 149 -10.58 -4.22 5.52
C LEU A 149 -11.06 -2.84 5.04
N ASN A 150 -10.17 -2.08 4.39
CA ASN A 150 -10.48 -0.74 3.91
C ASN A 150 -10.26 -0.70 2.39
N LEU A 151 -11.36 -0.74 1.62
CA LEU A 151 -11.33 -0.67 0.16
C LEU A 151 -11.24 0.80 -0.28
N GLY A 152 -10.24 1.14 -1.09
CA GLY A 152 -10.05 2.45 -1.68
C GLY A 152 -10.18 2.41 -3.20
N THR A 153 -11.07 3.25 -3.74
CA THR A 153 -11.32 3.37 -5.18
C THR A 153 -11.28 4.83 -5.65
N ALA A 154 -10.53 5.68 -4.93
CA ALA A 154 -10.51 7.14 -5.14
C ALA A 154 -11.92 7.76 -5.15
N GLY A 155 -12.84 7.25 -4.32
CA GLY A 155 -14.23 7.68 -4.32
C GLY A 155 -15.02 7.21 -5.55
N GLY A 156 -14.67 6.07 -6.13
CA GLY A 156 -15.28 5.52 -7.34
C GLY A 156 -14.65 6.00 -8.65
N MET A 157 -13.59 6.80 -8.59
CA MET A 157 -12.99 7.38 -9.81
C MET A 157 -11.90 6.49 -10.42
N SER A 158 -11.28 5.59 -9.66
CA SER A 158 -10.13 4.80 -10.13
C SER A 158 -10.49 3.42 -10.67
N CYS A 159 -11.74 3.00 -10.55
CA CYS A 159 -12.21 1.73 -11.10
C CYS A 159 -13.65 1.84 -11.62
N SER A 160 -14.05 0.87 -12.43
CA SER A 160 -15.41 0.78 -12.95
C SER A 160 -16.43 0.54 -11.80
N PRO A 161 -17.66 1.11 -11.88
CA PRO A 161 -18.71 0.86 -10.90
C PRO A 161 -19.03 -0.62 -10.72
N ALA A 162 -18.96 -1.40 -11.81
CA ALA A 162 -19.21 -2.83 -11.79
C ALA A 162 -18.14 -3.58 -10.95
N LEU A 163 -16.87 -3.22 -11.07
CA LEU A 163 -15.81 -3.80 -10.23
C LEU A 163 -16.02 -3.43 -8.77
N GLN A 164 -16.25 -2.15 -8.46
CA GLN A 164 -16.49 -1.73 -7.08
C GLN A 164 -17.67 -2.49 -6.45
N GLN A 165 -18.80 -2.60 -7.14
CA GLN A 165 -19.98 -3.32 -6.65
C GLN A 165 -19.69 -4.80 -6.38
N ARG A 166 -18.91 -5.48 -7.26
CA ARG A 166 -18.52 -6.87 -7.03
C ARG A 166 -17.66 -7.03 -5.79
N LEU A 167 -16.67 -6.14 -5.59
CA LEU A 167 -15.80 -6.18 -4.41
C LEU A 167 -16.57 -5.89 -3.11
N GLU A 168 -17.46 -4.89 -3.12
CA GLU A 168 -18.32 -4.58 -1.98
C GLU A 168 -19.29 -5.73 -1.67
N ALA A 169 -19.82 -6.42 -2.68
CA ALA A 169 -20.66 -7.61 -2.48
C ALA A 169 -19.89 -8.75 -1.80
N VAL A 170 -18.62 -8.98 -2.17
CA VAL A 170 -17.75 -9.97 -1.48
C VAL A 170 -17.52 -9.55 -0.03
N LEU A 171 -17.20 -8.27 0.23
CA LEU A 171 -16.98 -7.75 1.57
C LEU A 171 -18.24 -7.85 2.44
N ALA A 172 -19.39 -7.56 1.90
CA ALA A 172 -20.67 -7.67 2.59
C ALA A 172 -21.12 -9.12 2.83
N GLY A 173 -20.70 -10.05 1.97
CA GLY A 173 -21.01 -11.48 2.08
C GLY A 173 -20.23 -12.25 3.14
N GLN A 174 -19.21 -11.64 3.77
CA GLN A 174 -18.43 -12.23 4.85
C GLN A 174 -18.73 -11.52 6.18
N SER A 175 -18.70 -12.23 7.30
CA SER A 175 -18.98 -11.71 8.64
C SER A 175 -17.79 -11.72 9.59
N ARG A 176 -16.62 -12.13 9.09
CA ARG A 176 -15.44 -12.30 9.92
C ARG A 176 -14.73 -10.98 10.24
N TYR A 177 -14.63 -10.12 9.24
CA TYR A 177 -13.90 -8.86 9.30
C TYR A 177 -14.84 -7.69 9.08
N ASP A 178 -14.70 -6.64 9.87
CA ASP A 178 -15.35 -5.38 9.57
C ASP A 178 -14.67 -4.68 8.40
N TRP A 179 -15.43 -3.91 7.63
CA TRP A 179 -14.93 -3.28 6.43
C TRP A 179 -15.57 -1.92 6.16
N VAL A 180 -14.89 -1.14 5.32
CA VAL A 180 -15.40 0.12 4.81
C VAL A 180 -14.87 0.36 3.39
N ALA A 181 -15.68 0.98 2.53
CA ALA A 181 -15.23 1.50 1.23
C ALA A 181 -15.03 3.02 1.31
N ASN A 182 -13.90 3.49 0.79
CA ASN A 182 -13.55 4.90 0.70
C ASN A 182 -13.66 5.68 2.03
N GLY A 183 -13.34 5.02 3.15
CA GLY A 183 -13.28 5.63 4.48
C GLY A 183 -12.04 6.52 4.67
N ARG A 184 -11.19 6.19 5.65
CA ARG A 184 -9.92 6.89 5.89
C ARG A 184 -8.95 6.73 4.72
N PHE A 185 -8.86 5.53 4.14
CA PHE A 185 -8.00 5.20 3.01
C PHE A 185 -8.83 5.09 1.74
N LYS A 186 -8.77 6.14 0.91
CA LYS A 186 -9.54 6.22 -0.34
C LYS A 186 -8.74 5.79 -1.57
N GLY A 187 -7.48 5.47 -1.41
CA GLY A 187 -6.50 5.22 -2.46
C GLY A 187 -5.36 6.24 -2.44
N GLY A 188 -4.12 5.75 -2.57
CA GLY A 188 -2.90 6.55 -2.63
C GLY A 188 -2.60 7.08 -4.04
N TYR A 189 -1.34 7.45 -4.27
CA TYR A 189 -0.90 7.97 -5.56
C TYR A 189 -1.09 6.94 -6.69
N ILE A 190 -0.68 5.69 -6.45
CA ILE A 190 -0.76 4.63 -7.47
C ILE A 190 -2.21 4.42 -7.92
N THR A 191 -3.15 4.22 -6.97
CA THR A 191 -4.57 4.05 -7.27
C THR A 191 -5.12 5.21 -8.12
N ARG A 192 -4.80 6.45 -7.72
CA ARG A 192 -5.33 7.66 -8.37
C ARG A 192 -4.68 7.95 -9.71
N HIS A 193 -3.38 7.68 -9.83
CA HIS A 193 -2.57 8.03 -11.01
C HIS A 193 -2.76 7.02 -12.15
N TYR A 194 -2.87 5.74 -11.82
CA TYR A 194 -2.96 4.68 -12.83
C TYR A 194 -4.39 4.24 -13.12
N GLY A 195 -5.34 4.49 -12.21
CA GLY A 195 -6.76 4.18 -12.43
C GLY A 195 -7.33 5.04 -13.56
N ASP A 196 -7.73 4.39 -14.64
CA ASP A 196 -8.35 5.00 -15.83
C ASP A 196 -9.37 4.01 -16.41
N PRO A 197 -10.51 3.83 -15.72
CA PRO A 197 -11.51 2.84 -16.11
C PRO A 197 -12.10 3.11 -17.50
N ALA A 198 -12.15 4.37 -17.93
CA ALA A 198 -12.60 4.74 -19.28
C ALA A 198 -11.69 4.16 -20.37
N ASN A 199 -10.40 3.98 -20.07
CA ASN A 199 -9.40 3.40 -20.96
C ASN A 199 -9.01 1.97 -20.57
N GLY A 200 -9.81 1.27 -19.75
CA GLY A 200 -9.63 -0.15 -19.43
C GLY A 200 -8.59 -0.44 -18.37
N ILE A 201 -8.26 0.52 -17.50
CA ILE A 201 -7.38 0.33 -16.35
C ILE A 201 -8.19 0.58 -15.07
N ASP A 202 -8.64 -0.47 -14.43
CA ASP A 202 -9.24 -0.38 -13.10
C ASP A 202 -8.11 -0.43 -12.05
N ALA A 203 -8.11 0.48 -11.06
CA ALA A 203 -7.19 0.45 -9.93
C ALA A 203 -7.95 0.48 -8.61
N VAL A 204 -7.60 -0.44 -7.72
CA VAL A 204 -8.16 -0.54 -6.38
C VAL A 204 -7.05 -0.75 -5.35
N GLN A 205 -7.21 -0.14 -4.18
CA GLN A 205 -6.36 -0.35 -3.01
C GLN A 205 -7.13 -1.12 -1.96
N LEU A 206 -6.52 -2.12 -1.35
CA LEU A 206 -7.05 -2.72 -0.13
C LEU A 206 -6.02 -2.53 0.99
N GLU A 207 -6.37 -1.66 1.96
CA GLU A 207 -5.62 -1.47 3.19
C GLU A 207 -6.17 -2.40 4.26
N ILE A 208 -5.36 -3.29 4.79
CA ILE A 208 -5.78 -4.26 5.81
C ILE A 208 -5.11 -3.97 7.15
N SER A 209 -5.84 -4.19 8.25
CA SER A 209 -5.25 -4.14 9.58
C SER A 209 -4.30 -5.29 9.78
N GLN A 210 -3.07 -5.02 10.21
CA GLN A 210 -2.03 -6.03 10.42
C GLN A 210 -2.43 -7.11 11.42
N ARG A 211 -3.24 -6.78 12.44
CA ARG A 211 -3.72 -7.74 13.45
C ARG A 211 -4.48 -8.93 12.89
N ILE A 212 -5.00 -8.88 11.64
CA ILE A 212 -5.75 -10.00 11.05
C ILE A 212 -4.86 -11.06 10.41
N TYR A 213 -3.53 -10.87 10.43
CA TYR A 213 -2.59 -11.86 9.88
C TYR A 213 -1.22 -11.90 10.59
N MET A 214 -0.95 -10.99 11.54
CA MET A 214 0.32 -10.94 12.26
C MET A 214 0.18 -10.31 13.65
N ASP A 215 1.19 -10.49 14.50
CA ASP A 215 1.34 -9.76 15.74
C ASP A 215 1.93 -8.36 15.48
N GLU A 216 1.19 -7.30 15.79
CA GLU A 216 1.56 -5.90 15.51
C GLU A 216 2.69 -5.37 16.41
N THR A 217 3.09 -6.11 17.47
CA THR A 217 4.16 -5.72 18.40
C THR A 217 5.50 -6.34 17.99
N THR A 218 5.48 -7.64 17.71
CA THR A 218 6.67 -8.42 17.37
C THR A 218 6.95 -8.46 15.86
N PHE A 219 5.97 -8.07 15.04
CA PHE A 219 5.93 -8.23 13.58
C PHE A 219 5.98 -9.70 13.13
N ALA A 220 5.64 -10.64 14.01
CA ALA A 220 5.63 -12.05 13.66
C ALA A 220 4.37 -12.40 12.85
N TYR A 221 4.56 -13.09 11.73
CA TYR A 221 3.47 -13.61 10.92
C TYR A 221 2.76 -14.76 11.65
N ASP A 222 1.43 -14.73 11.72
CA ASP A 222 0.62 -15.80 12.32
C ASP A 222 -0.07 -16.61 11.23
N GLU A 223 0.43 -17.82 10.97
CA GLU A 223 -0.08 -18.72 9.91
C GLU A 223 -1.57 -19.04 10.04
N ALA A 224 -2.03 -19.25 11.29
CA ALA A 224 -3.41 -19.67 11.53
C ALA A 224 -4.39 -18.52 11.25
N VAL A 225 -4.04 -17.32 11.69
CA VAL A 225 -4.86 -16.11 11.47
C VAL A 225 -4.76 -15.65 10.03
N ALA A 226 -3.56 -15.65 9.45
CA ALA A 226 -3.31 -15.27 8.05
C ALA A 226 -4.04 -16.16 7.06
N GLY A 227 -4.11 -17.48 7.30
CA GLY A 227 -4.85 -18.40 6.43
C GLY A 227 -6.34 -18.04 6.29
N GLN A 228 -6.93 -17.49 7.34
CA GLN A 228 -8.31 -16.99 7.30
C GLN A 228 -8.43 -15.70 6.46
N ALA A 229 -7.48 -14.78 6.63
CA ALA A 229 -7.42 -13.55 5.82
C ALA A 229 -7.20 -13.87 4.34
N GLN A 230 -6.29 -14.79 4.02
CA GLN A 230 -6.03 -15.25 2.65
C GLN A 230 -7.30 -15.76 1.95
N GLY A 231 -8.19 -16.44 2.67
CA GLY A 231 -9.48 -16.90 2.12
C GLY A 231 -10.33 -15.75 1.58
N VAL A 232 -10.47 -14.66 2.34
CA VAL A 232 -11.21 -13.47 1.92
C VAL A 232 -10.48 -12.74 0.79
N LEU A 233 -9.16 -12.54 0.91
CA LEU A 233 -8.34 -11.88 -0.10
C LEU A 233 -8.37 -12.61 -1.44
N ARG A 234 -8.34 -13.94 -1.43
CA ARG A 234 -8.47 -14.76 -2.64
C ARG A 234 -9.83 -14.57 -3.31
N THR A 235 -10.91 -14.53 -2.53
CA THR A 235 -12.26 -14.28 -3.06
C THR A 235 -12.37 -12.90 -3.70
N LEU A 236 -11.78 -11.87 -3.07
CA LEU A 236 -11.72 -10.53 -3.63
C LEU A 236 -10.93 -10.47 -4.94
N LEU A 237 -9.75 -11.09 -5.01
CA LEU A 237 -8.97 -11.14 -6.25
C LEU A 237 -9.70 -11.90 -7.37
N LEU A 238 -10.37 -13.01 -7.07
CA LEU A 238 -11.18 -13.71 -8.06
C LEU A 238 -12.35 -12.86 -8.57
N ALA A 239 -12.98 -12.07 -7.70
CA ALA A 239 -14.03 -11.13 -8.12
C ALA A 239 -13.46 -9.97 -8.97
N ALA A 240 -12.21 -9.58 -8.74
CA ALA A 240 -11.54 -8.55 -9.53
C ALA A 240 -11.14 -9.02 -10.94
N LEU A 241 -11.05 -10.33 -11.18
CA LEU A 241 -10.72 -10.93 -12.47
C LEU A 241 -11.92 -11.15 -13.41
N GLN A 242 -13.13 -10.93 -12.93
CA GLN A 242 -14.38 -11.04 -13.70
C GLN A 242 -14.71 -9.70 -14.41
#